data_e4cce98b212a3828e60e7c60ac36aade
#
_entry.id   e4cce98b212a3828e60e7c60ac36aade
#
_cell.length_a   1.000
_cell.length_b   1.000
_cell.length_c   1.000
_cell.angle_alpha   90.00
_cell.angle_beta   90.00
_cell.angle_gamma   90.00
#
_symmetry.space_group_name_H-M   'P 1'
#
loop_
_entity.id
_entity.type
_entity.pdbx_description
1 polymer ?
#
loop_
_entity_poly.entity_id
_entity_poly.type
_entity_poly.pdbx_seq_one_letter_code
_entity_poly.pdbx_strand_id
1 'polypeptide(L)'
;MVPRAGIFPAELTALRGVGLLIAALMIVYAVARRHSLRNADVLILIFSGLGLALVTGTEALDGLLSAFSFEKGNGGRILGLAVFSIFILFLLILRALSQTARNQRQLSAALEGLAWEEFRQAHLPERFRDKVAIVIPAYNEAENIGVVLDQMPAEVCGVRTEVLVVDDGSRDGTGDVAAEHGALVARHVTNRGGGAALRTGYRLMVESGAEVVVTLDADGQHRPDEMERLVKPVLDGEVDVAHGSRVLGHADRNHFARELGIVFFNRLVSFITRTHVTDCSNGYRAVRTTVLPQLVLRQEQFHTSEFMIEAIKRGIPATEVPITVEQRLHGHSKKPAVFRYGVGFANAIVRTWLR
;
A
#
# COMPACT_ATOMS: atom_id res chain seq x y z
N MET A 1 28.48 70.74 8.91
CA MET A 1 28.30 69.71 7.88
C MET A 1 29.15 68.51 8.26
N VAL A 2 28.58 67.52 8.94
CA VAL A 2 29.28 66.31 9.40
C VAL A 2 28.83 65.18 8.50
N PRO A 3 29.71 64.41 7.85
CA PRO A 3 29.29 63.33 7.02
C PRO A 3 28.84 62.18 7.92
N ARG A 4 27.58 61.78 7.78
CA ARG A 4 27.08 60.52 8.38
C ARG A 4 27.78 59.36 7.68
N ALA A 5 28.83 58.83 8.29
CA ALA A 5 29.40 57.57 7.93
C ALA A 5 28.36 56.48 8.19
N GLY A 6 27.89 55.80 7.15
CA GLY A 6 26.87 54.77 7.24
C GLY A 6 27.39 53.54 7.93
N ILE A 7 26.68 53.15 8.98
CA ILE A 7 26.92 51.93 9.77
C ILE A 7 26.49 50.64 9.03
N PHE A 8 25.87 50.76 7.83
CA PHE A 8 25.21 49.63 7.14
C PHE A 8 25.94 48.96 5.97
N PRO A 9 27.04 49.43 5.38
CA PRO A 9 27.62 48.74 4.21
C PRO A 9 28.44 47.48 4.56
N ALA A 10 29.04 47.40 5.75
CA ALA A 10 29.94 46.31 6.09
C ALA A 10 29.21 45.01 6.50
N GLU A 11 28.10 45.11 7.24
CA GLU A 11 27.31 43.94 7.65
C GLU A 11 26.55 43.33 6.46
N LEU A 12 26.05 44.15 5.53
CA LEU A 12 25.37 43.67 4.33
C LEU A 12 26.35 42.97 3.38
N THR A 13 27.59 43.40 3.29
CA THR A 13 28.66 42.74 2.52
C THR A 13 29.06 41.41 3.14
N ALA A 14 29.09 41.30 4.47
CA ALA A 14 29.39 40.06 5.16
C ALA A 14 28.29 39.02 4.89
N LEU A 15 27.02 39.40 5.02
CA LEU A 15 25.88 38.48 4.77
C LEU A 15 25.83 37.98 3.32
N ARG A 16 26.11 38.89 2.36
CA ARG A 16 26.24 38.56 0.94
C ARG A 16 27.38 37.60 0.68
N GLY A 17 28.54 37.83 1.30
CA GLY A 17 29.71 36.97 1.20
C GLY A 17 29.43 35.53 1.70
N VAL A 18 28.75 35.45 2.85
CA VAL A 18 28.35 34.15 3.43
C VAL A 18 27.35 33.43 2.54
N GLY A 19 26.35 34.11 2.01
CA GLY A 19 25.36 33.52 1.10
C GLY A 19 25.97 33.02 -0.21
N LEU A 20 26.86 33.78 -0.82
CA LEU A 20 27.60 33.37 -2.03
C LEU A 20 28.53 32.20 -1.75
N LEU A 21 29.19 32.18 -0.58
CA LEU A 21 30.04 31.05 -0.18
C LEU A 21 29.21 29.76 -0.03
N ILE A 22 28.07 29.82 0.65
CA ILE A 22 27.16 28.67 0.78
C ILE A 22 26.67 28.20 -0.60
N ALA A 23 26.27 29.12 -1.46
CA ALA A 23 25.85 28.82 -2.82
C ALA A 23 26.95 28.08 -3.63
N ALA A 24 28.18 28.58 -3.55
CA ALA A 24 29.33 27.96 -4.20
C ALA A 24 29.61 26.55 -3.62
N LEU A 25 29.57 26.37 -2.30
CA LEU A 25 29.76 25.08 -1.64
C LEU A 25 28.69 24.08 -2.06
N MET A 26 27.43 24.49 -2.18
CA MET A 26 26.34 23.62 -2.66
C MET A 26 26.58 23.14 -4.08
N ILE A 27 26.97 24.03 -4.98
CA ILE A 27 27.25 23.72 -6.39
C ILE A 27 28.48 22.79 -6.51
N VAL A 28 29.55 23.12 -5.82
CA VAL A 28 30.79 22.32 -5.80
C VAL A 28 30.50 20.92 -5.24
N TYR A 29 29.76 20.83 -4.15
CA TYR A 29 29.36 19.54 -3.57
C TYR A 29 28.51 18.70 -4.56
N ALA A 30 27.55 19.35 -5.23
CA ALA A 30 26.71 18.69 -6.23
C ALA A 30 27.55 18.11 -7.38
N VAL A 31 28.49 18.90 -7.90
CA VAL A 31 29.38 18.48 -9.00
C VAL A 31 30.37 17.41 -8.55
N ALA A 32 30.98 17.57 -7.39
CA ALA A 32 31.96 16.60 -6.86
C ALA A 32 31.32 15.23 -6.55
N ARG A 33 30.06 15.22 -6.13
CA ARG A 33 29.32 14.00 -5.78
C ARG A 33 28.34 13.51 -6.85
N ARG A 34 28.41 14.06 -8.09
CA ARG A 34 27.47 13.74 -9.18
C ARG A 34 27.34 12.25 -9.51
N HIS A 35 28.38 11.46 -9.28
CA HIS A 35 28.38 10.01 -9.52
C HIS A 35 27.79 9.21 -8.35
N SER A 36 27.76 9.78 -7.14
CA SER A 36 27.18 9.14 -5.96
C SER A 36 25.79 9.65 -5.61
N LEU A 37 25.41 10.81 -6.10
CA LEU A 37 24.09 11.41 -5.94
C LEU A 37 23.19 11.05 -7.12
N ARG A 38 21.90 10.97 -6.89
CA ARG A 38 20.93 10.81 -8.01
C ARG A 38 20.83 12.11 -8.79
N ASN A 39 20.59 12.03 -10.10
CA ASN A 39 20.49 13.21 -10.97
C ASN A 39 19.53 14.28 -10.43
N ALA A 40 18.40 13.88 -9.85
CA ALA A 40 17.47 14.83 -9.22
C ALA A 40 18.08 15.60 -8.05
N ASP A 41 19.00 15.00 -7.30
CA ASP A 41 19.66 15.60 -6.14
C ASP A 41 20.70 16.61 -6.55
N VAL A 42 21.44 16.24 -7.57
CA VAL A 42 22.42 17.11 -8.21
C VAL A 42 21.70 18.36 -8.75
N LEU A 43 20.57 18.19 -9.44
CA LEU A 43 19.77 19.30 -9.95
C LEU A 43 19.23 20.19 -8.83
N ILE A 44 18.65 19.60 -7.78
CA ILE A 44 18.13 20.38 -6.62
C ILE A 44 19.24 21.21 -5.98
N LEU A 45 20.40 20.61 -5.73
CA LEU A 45 21.54 21.32 -5.13
C LEU A 45 22.06 22.44 -6.02
N ILE A 46 22.17 22.21 -7.35
CA ILE A 46 22.60 23.23 -8.30
C ILE A 46 21.59 24.37 -8.37
N PHE A 47 20.29 24.08 -8.55
CA PHE A 47 19.27 25.10 -8.62
C PHE A 47 19.12 25.87 -7.30
N SER A 48 19.26 25.20 -6.15
CA SER A 48 19.25 25.85 -4.85
C SER A 48 20.46 26.78 -4.68
N GLY A 49 21.65 26.32 -5.08
CA GLY A 49 22.85 27.13 -5.05
C GLY A 49 22.78 28.35 -5.99
N LEU A 50 22.30 28.17 -7.23
CA LEU A 50 22.09 29.26 -8.17
C LEU A 50 21.05 30.27 -7.68
N GLY A 51 19.91 29.80 -7.12
CA GLY A 51 18.89 30.65 -6.54
C GLY A 51 19.42 31.45 -5.36
N LEU A 52 20.19 30.83 -4.47
CA LEU A 52 20.82 31.52 -3.34
C LEU A 52 21.83 32.56 -3.82
N ALA A 53 22.65 32.25 -4.83
CA ALA A 53 23.59 33.16 -5.43
C ALA A 53 22.88 34.37 -6.06
N LEU A 54 21.79 34.14 -6.76
CA LEU A 54 20.97 35.18 -7.38
C LEU A 54 20.36 36.13 -6.32
N VAL A 55 19.81 35.58 -5.23
CA VAL A 55 19.20 36.35 -4.12
C VAL A 55 20.26 37.16 -3.39
N THR A 56 21.46 36.64 -3.22
CA THR A 56 22.52 37.29 -2.43
C THR A 56 23.40 38.24 -3.26
N GLY A 57 23.55 37.97 -4.58
CA GLY A 57 24.59 38.58 -5.41
C GLY A 57 24.14 39.70 -6.36
N THR A 58 22.86 39.84 -6.70
CA THR A 58 22.45 40.73 -7.79
C THR A 58 21.39 41.77 -7.44
N GLU A 59 21.51 42.98 -8.06
CA GLU A 59 20.48 44.02 -8.08
C GLU A 59 19.27 43.64 -8.97
N ALA A 60 19.42 42.63 -9.84
CA ALA A 60 18.36 42.12 -10.68
C ALA A 60 17.17 41.55 -9.87
N LEU A 61 17.41 41.14 -8.62
CA LEU A 61 16.36 40.71 -7.72
C LEU A 61 15.45 41.87 -7.31
N ASP A 62 15.94 43.10 -7.23
CA ASP A 62 15.14 44.27 -6.89
C ASP A 62 14.05 44.55 -7.94
N GLY A 63 14.32 44.24 -9.23
CA GLY A 63 13.32 44.28 -10.30
C GLY A 63 12.24 43.23 -10.13
N LEU A 64 12.62 42.01 -9.77
CA LEU A 64 11.71 40.90 -9.57
C LEU A 64 10.85 41.07 -8.29
N LEU A 65 11.45 41.55 -7.21
CA LEU A 65 10.74 41.89 -5.96
C LEU A 65 9.77 43.04 -6.15
N SER A 66 10.12 44.06 -6.95
CA SER A 66 9.21 45.17 -7.25
C SER A 66 8.00 44.72 -8.08
N ALA A 67 8.16 43.75 -8.97
CA ALA A 67 7.05 43.16 -9.71
C ALA A 67 6.04 42.41 -8.81
N PHE A 68 6.48 41.92 -7.64
CA PHE A 68 5.63 41.35 -6.60
C PHE A 68 5.21 42.34 -5.49
N SER A 69 5.34 43.65 -5.73
CA SER A 69 4.96 44.70 -4.77
C SER A 69 5.81 44.76 -3.49
N PHE A 70 7.02 44.21 -3.49
CA PHE A 70 7.96 44.35 -2.38
C PHE A 70 8.69 45.70 -2.47
N GLU A 71 8.75 46.45 -1.37
CA GLU A 71 9.48 47.71 -1.30
C GLU A 71 10.98 47.52 -1.60
N LYS A 72 11.55 48.46 -2.37
CA LYS A 72 12.99 48.51 -2.63
C LYS A 72 13.73 48.76 -1.32
N GLY A 73 14.50 47.77 -0.86
CA GLY A 73 15.32 47.91 0.34
C GLY A 73 15.66 46.57 1.02
N ASN A 74 16.32 46.66 2.17
CA ASN A 74 16.81 45.47 2.90
C ASN A 74 15.68 44.51 3.37
N GLY A 75 14.49 45.05 3.68
CA GLY A 75 13.33 44.25 4.10
C GLY A 75 12.82 43.31 3.02
N GLY A 76 12.76 43.79 1.77
CA GLY A 76 12.32 42.94 0.64
C GLY A 76 13.28 41.76 0.35
N ARG A 77 14.58 42.00 0.47
CA ARG A 77 15.62 40.97 0.27
C ARG A 77 15.59 39.91 1.37
N ILE A 78 15.41 40.29 2.64
CA ILE A 78 15.28 39.39 3.76
C ILE A 78 14.04 38.52 3.58
N LEU A 79 12.90 39.11 3.19
CA LEU A 79 11.66 38.38 2.92
C LEU A 79 11.81 37.43 1.73
N GLY A 80 12.47 37.85 0.65
CA GLY A 80 12.77 37.02 -0.51
C GLY A 80 13.64 35.80 -0.15
N LEU A 81 14.68 35.99 0.68
CA LEU A 81 15.50 34.91 1.21
C LEU A 81 14.70 33.95 2.08
N ALA A 82 13.82 34.48 2.94
CA ALA A 82 12.97 33.64 3.80
C ALA A 82 12.01 32.78 2.97
N VAL A 83 11.30 33.37 2.00
CA VAL A 83 10.39 32.65 1.11
C VAL A 83 11.14 31.58 0.30
N PHE A 84 12.30 31.92 -0.25
CA PHE A 84 13.14 30.98 -0.99
C PHE A 84 13.63 29.83 -0.09
N SER A 85 14.07 30.12 1.14
CA SER A 85 14.48 29.11 2.11
C SER A 85 13.35 28.17 2.50
N ILE A 86 12.12 28.72 2.71
CA ILE A 86 10.93 27.91 2.98
C ILE A 86 10.60 26.99 1.79
N PHE A 87 10.70 27.52 0.56
CA PHE A 87 10.46 26.72 -0.64
C PHE A 87 11.48 25.57 -0.78
N ILE A 88 12.77 25.84 -0.57
CA ILE A 88 13.80 24.79 -0.56
C ILE A 88 13.55 23.77 0.54
N LEU A 89 13.22 24.21 1.75
CA LEU A 89 12.88 23.31 2.85
C LEU A 89 11.68 22.42 2.51
N PHE A 90 10.66 22.99 1.90
CA PHE A 90 9.49 22.24 1.42
C PHE A 90 9.87 21.16 0.39
N LEU A 91 10.72 21.51 -0.59
CA LEU A 91 11.22 20.53 -1.57
C LEU A 91 12.03 19.40 -0.90
N LEU A 92 12.87 19.75 0.08
CA LEU A 92 13.67 18.77 0.83
C LEU A 92 12.78 17.84 1.66
N ILE A 93 11.73 18.38 2.29
CA ILE A 93 10.73 17.59 3.05
C ILE A 93 9.99 16.63 2.10
N LEU A 94 9.47 17.14 0.98
CA LEU A 94 8.78 16.29 -0.02
C LEU A 94 9.69 15.16 -0.50
N ARG A 95 10.95 15.46 -0.69
CA ARG A 95 11.94 14.48 -1.09
C ARG A 95 12.22 13.46 0.02
N ALA A 96 12.43 13.90 1.25
CA ALA A 96 12.64 13.01 2.40
C ALA A 96 11.45 12.06 2.58
N LEU A 97 10.22 12.57 2.50
CA LEU A 97 9.01 11.76 2.55
C LEU A 97 8.95 10.73 1.41
N SER A 98 9.30 11.14 0.19
CA SER A 98 9.34 10.23 -0.98
C SER A 98 10.43 9.16 -0.84
N GLN A 99 11.57 9.50 -0.26
CA GLN A 99 12.66 8.57 0.02
C GLN A 99 12.25 7.55 1.09
N THR A 100 11.69 8.02 2.19
CA THR A 100 11.19 7.17 3.27
C THR A 100 10.16 6.17 2.75
N ALA A 101 9.18 6.63 1.95
CA ALA A 101 8.19 5.75 1.35
C ALA A 101 8.81 4.69 0.41
N ARG A 102 9.87 5.04 -0.32
CA ARG A 102 10.60 4.07 -1.16
C ARG A 102 11.37 3.04 -0.32
N ASN A 103 12.10 3.51 0.69
CA ASN A 103 12.86 2.63 1.57
C ASN A 103 11.94 1.65 2.30
N GLN A 104 10.78 2.11 2.77
CA GLN A 104 9.77 1.25 3.37
C GLN A 104 9.29 0.17 2.39
N ARG A 105 9.02 0.51 1.13
CA ARG A 105 8.60 -0.48 0.11
C ARG A 105 9.70 -1.51 -0.18
N GLN A 106 10.96 -1.08 -0.28
CA GLN A 106 12.09 -1.99 -0.51
C GLN A 106 12.29 -2.94 0.67
N LEU A 107 12.23 -2.42 1.90
CA LEU A 107 12.29 -3.24 3.10
C LEU A 107 11.11 -4.22 3.16
N SER A 108 9.92 -3.75 2.80
CA SER A 108 8.74 -4.58 2.66
C SER A 108 8.95 -5.76 1.73
N ALA A 109 9.38 -5.49 0.52
CA ALA A 109 9.61 -6.53 -0.47
C ALA A 109 10.72 -7.52 -0.05
N ALA A 110 11.75 -7.04 0.65
CA ALA A 110 12.81 -7.90 1.18
C ALA A 110 12.28 -8.84 2.28
N LEU A 111 11.47 -8.33 3.21
CA LEU A 111 10.87 -9.12 4.28
C LEU A 111 9.85 -10.16 3.75
N GLU A 112 9.02 -9.77 2.77
CA GLU A 112 8.13 -10.72 2.08
C GLU A 112 8.95 -11.79 1.34
N GLY A 113 10.08 -11.41 0.75
CA GLY A 113 11.01 -12.32 0.08
C GLY A 113 11.67 -13.34 1.02
N LEU A 114 11.98 -12.96 2.26
CA LEU A 114 12.53 -13.87 3.26
C LEU A 114 11.52 -14.95 3.66
N ALA A 115 10.30 -14.56 4.00
CA ALA A 115 9.24 -15.51 4.36
C ALA A 115 8.92 -16.47 3.19
N TRP A 116 8.95 -15.95 1.96
CA TRP A 116 8.78 -16.74 0.76
C TRP A 116 9.92 -17.76 0.56
N GLU A 117 11.19 -17.33 0.72
CA GLU A 117 12.34 -18.22 0.54
C GLU A 117 12.40 -19.30 1.62
N GLU A 118 12.13 -18.95 2.88
CA GLU A 118 12.04 -19.88 4.00
C GLU A 118 10.96 -20.96 3.75
N PHE A 119 9.75 -20.52 3.35
CA PHE A 119 8.67 -21.46 3.03
C PHE A 119 9.03 -22.35 1.85
N ARG A 120 9.62 -21.81 0.80
CA ARG A 120 10.02 -22.56 -0.40
C ARG A 120 11.05 -23.64 -0.08
N GLN A 121 12.00 -23.36 0.80
CA GLN A 121 13.02 -24.33 1.21
C GLN A 121 12.46 -25.44 2.11
N ALA A 122 11.47 -25.13 2.94
CA ALA A 122 10.87 -26.07 3.88
C ALA A 122 9.79 -26.96 3.23
N HIS A 123 9.09 -26.47 2.20
CA HIS A 123 7.93 -27.12 1.61
C HIS A 123 8.05 -27.17 0.09
N LEU A 124 7.96 -28.38 -0.47
CA LEU A 124 8.03 -28.57 -1.91
C LEU A 124 6.90 -27.83 -2.61
N PRO A 125 7.19 -27.02 -3.64
CA PRO A 125 6.18 -26.27 -4.40
C PRO A 125 5.06 -27.18 -4.96
N GLU A 126 5.36 -28.43 -5.22
CA GLU A 126 4.45 -29.42 -5.82
C GLU A 126 3.27 -29.81 -4.93
N ARG A 127 3.27 -29.47 -3.62
CA ARG A 127 2.17 -29.83 -2.72
C ARG A 127 0.81 -29.28 -3.12
N PHE A 128 0.79 -28.16 -3.86
CA PHE A 128 -0.43 -27.51 -4.31
C PHE A 128 -0.80 -27.82 -5.77
N ARG A 129 0.06 -28.55 -6.48
CA ARG A 129 -0.23 -28.93 -7.86
C ARG A 129 -1.49 -29.80 -7.92
N ASP A 130 -2.34 -29.52 -8.89
CA ASP A 130 -3.62 -30.22 -9.12
C ASP A 130 -4.56 -30.17 -7.89
N LYS A 131 -4.42 -29.14 -7.06
CA LYS A 131 -5.29 -28.90 -5.90
C LYS A 131 -5.88 -27.48 -5.94
N VAL A 132 -6.98 -27.31 -5.21
CA VAL A 132 -7.47 -25.99 -4.83
C VAL A 132 -6.66 -25.52 -3.63
N ALA A 133 -5.88 -24.47 -3.82
CA ALA A 133 -5.09 -23.87 -2.76
C ALA A 133 -5.95 -22.88 -1.94
N ILE A 134 -5.97 -23.05 -0.63
CA ILE A 134 -6.67 -22.15 0.28
C ILE A 134 -5.64 -21.27 0.99
N VAL A 135 -5.68 -19.96 0.80
CA VAL A 135 -4.76 -18.98 1.39
C VAL A 135 -5.48 -18.15 2.45
N ILE A 136 -5.01 -18.25 3.69
CA ILE A 136 -5.59 -17.57 4.85
C ILE A 136 -4.56 -16.60 5.42
N PRO A 137 -4.72 -15.27 5.24
CA PRO A 137 -3.90 -14.29 5.95
C PRO A 137 -4.33 -14.23 7.41
N ALA A 138 -3.40 -14.37 8.36
CA ALA A 138 -3.68 -14.38 9.79
C ALA A 138 -2.75 -13.42 10.55
N TYR A 139 -3.29 -12.70 11.52
CA TYR A 139 -2.53 -11.87 12.44
C TYR A 139 -3.18 -11.80 13.82
N ASN A 140 -2.56 -12.44 14.81
CA ASN A 140 -3.08 -12.59 16.17
C ASN A 140 -4.51 -13.15 16.16
N GLU A 141 -4.68 -14.35 15.60
CA GLU A 141 -5.94 -15.07 15.46
C GLU A 141 -5.85 -16.49 16.06
N ALA A 142 -4.99 -16.71 17.06
CA ALA A 142 -4.79 -18.03 17.67
C ALA A 142 -6.09 -18.64 18.21
N GLU A 143 -7.01 -17.82 18.72
CA GLU A 143 -8.31 -18.27 19.24
C GLU A 143 -9.30 -18.70 18.13
N ASN A 144 -9.09 -18.24 16.89
CA ASN A 144 -10.01 -18.47 15.77
C ASN A 144 -9.47 -19.46 14.76
N ILE A 145 -8.14 -19.41 14.47
CA ILE A 145 -7.57 -20.11 13.33
C ILE A 145 -7.76 -21.63 13.37
N GLY A 146 -7.64 -22.24 14.55
CA GLY A 146 -7.86 -23.67 14.71
C GLY A 146 -9.28 -24.10 14.30
N VAL A 147 -10.29 -23.38 14.80
CA VAL A 147 -11.70 -23.62 14.47
C VAL A 147 -11.98 -23.43 12.98
N VAL A 148 -11.36 -22.41 12.36
CA VAL A 148 -11.48 -22.16 10.92
C VAL A 148 -10.87 -23.30 10.12
N LEU A 149 -9.69 -23.79 10.51
CA LEU A 149 -8.99 -24.89 9.82
C LEU A 149 -9.74 -26.21 9.93
N ASP A 150 -10.34 -26.53 11.08
CA ASP A 150 -11.12 -27.75 11.29
C ASP A 150 -12.38 -27.81 10.42
N GLN A 151 -12.86 -26.66 9.94
CA GLN A 151 -14.01 -26.57 9.05
C GLN A 151 -13.63 -26.60 7.56
N MET A 152 -12.33 -26.60 7.21
CA MET A 152 -11.92 -26.60 5.82
C MET A 152 -12.30 -27.91 5.12
N PRO A 153 -12.94 -27.82 3.96
CA PRO A 153 -13.27 -29.02 3.20
C PRO A 153 -11.99 -29.67 2.68
N ALA A 154 -11.88 -31.01 2.80
CA ALA A 154 -10.76 -31.76 2.24
C ALA A 154 -10.78 -31.80 0.70
N GLU A 155 -11.95 -31.53 0.11
CA GLU A 155 -12.19 -31.55 -1.33
C GLU A 155 -13.28 -30.53 -1.70
N VAL A 156 -13.11 -29.84 -2.83
CA VAL A 156 -14.09 -28.90 -3.40
C VAL A 156 -14.24 -29.18 -4.89
N CYS A 157 -15.46 -29.37 -5.39
CA CYS A 157 -15.75 -29.73 -6.78
C CYS A 157 -14.98 -30.96 -7.27
N GLY A 158 -14.73 -31.97 -6.44
CA GLY A 158 -13.95 -33.18 -6.80
C GLY A 158 -12.44 -32.97 -6.82
N VAL A 159 -11.94 -31.80 -6.42
CA VAL A 159 -10.51 -31.48 -6.35
C VAL A 159 -10.08 -31.35 -4.88
N ARG A 160 -8.98 -32.00 -4.51
CA ARG A 160 -8.43 -31.91 -3.16
C ARG A 160 -8.02 -30.49 -2.83
N THR A 161 -8.15 -30.12 -1.57
CA THR A 161 -7.69 -28.82 -1.06
C THR A 161 -6.34 -28.95 -0.35
N GLU A 162 -5.59 -27.87 -0.30
CA GLU A 162 -4.41 -27.70 0.55
C GLU A 162 -4.42 -26.31 1.14
N VAL A 163 -4.17 -26.18 2.44
CA VAL A 163 -4.28 -24.89 3.15
C VAL A 163 -2.90 -24.30 3.42
N LEU A 164 -2.74 -23.03 3.04
CA LEU A 164 -1.62 -22.18 3.41
C LEU A 164 -2.12 -21.06 4.34
N VAL A 165 -1.64 -21.02 5.56
CA VAL A 165 -1.78 -19.86 6.45
C VAL A 165 -0.58 -18.98 6.29
N VAL A 166 -0.80 -17.70 5.98
CA VAL A 166 0.26 -16.68 6.00
C VAL A 166 0.15 -15.91 7.30
N ASP A 167 0.97 -16.27 8.26
CA ASP A 167 1.08 -15.61 9.56
C ASP A 167 1.83 -14.28 9.43
N ASP A 168 1.13 -13.17 9.55
CA ASP A 168 1.66 -11.82 9.35
C ASP A 168 2.38 -11.29 10.61
N GLY A 169 3.28 -12.08 11.19
CA GLY A 169 4.10 -11.71 12.33
C GLY A 169 3.31 -11.68 13.64
N SER A 170 2.48 -12.67 13.87
CA SER A 170 1.69 -12.84 15.11
C SER A 170 2.61 -13.03 16.34
N ARG A 171 2.05 -12.68 17.51
CA ARG A 171 2.73 -12.82 18.81
C ARG A 171 1.99 -13.73 19.78
N ASP A 172 0.87 -14.25 19.39
CA ASP A 172 -0.06 -15.06 20.17
C ASP A 172 0.01 -16.56 19.89
N GLY A 173 0.93 -16.99 19.00
CA GLY A 173 1.06 -18.39 18.59
C GLY A 173 0.16 -18.80 17.43
N THR A 174 -0.48 -17.86 16.71
CA THR A 174 -1.36 -18.15 15.57
C THR A 174 -0.75 -19.14 14.57
N GLY A 175 0.52 -18.92 14.18
CA GLY A 175 1.18 -19.80 13.21
C GLY A 175 1.47 -21.21 13.74
N ASP A 176 1.67 -21.35 15.05
CA ASP A 176 1.89 -22.67 15.68
C ASP A 176 0.58 -23.45 15.73
N VAL A 177 -0.52 -22.80 16.19
CA VAL A 177 -1.87 -23.37 16.16
C VAL A 177 -2.25 -23.78 14.74
N ALA A 178 -1.97 -22.97 13.74
CA ALA A 178 -2.25 -23.32 12.35
C ALA A 178 -1.50 -24.57 11.89
N ALA A 179 -0.24 -24.73 12.27
CA ALA A 179 0.55 -25.92 11.96
C ALA A 179 0.04 -27.17 12.68
N GLU A 180 -0.38 -27.05 13.94
CA GLU A 180 -0.97 -28.15 14.71
C GLU A 180 -2.27 -28.67 14.08
N HIS A 181 -3.06 -27.78 13.43
CA HIS A 181 -4.27 -28.14 12.68
C HIS A 181 -3.98 -28.56 11.22
N GLY A 182 -2.70 -28.83 10.87
CA GLY A 182 -2.31 -29.42 9.60
C GLY A 182 -2.14 -28.45 8.44
N ALA A 183 -2.26 -27.14 8.65
CA ALA A 183 -1.99 -26.16 7.61
C ALA A 183 -0.49 -25.97 7.37
N LEU A 184 -0.12 -25.67 6.13
CA LEU A 184 1.21 -25.14 5.83
C LEU A 184 1.28 -23.67 6.28
N VAL A 185 2.41 -23.26 6.84
CA VAL A 185 2.54 -21.91 7.41
C VAL A 185 3.72 -21.17 6.78
N ALA A 186 3.45 -20.01 6.19
CA ALA A 186 4.47 -19.04 5.82
C ALA A 186 4.45 -17.88 6.83
N ARG A 187 5.62 -17.52 7.41
CA ARG A 187 5.68 -16.54 8.51
C ARG A 187 6.40 -15.27 8.09
N HIS A 188 5.76 -14.13 8.29
CA HIS A 188 6.42 -12.83 8.24
C HIS A 188 7.15 -12.55 9.56
N VAL A 189 8.33 -11.95 9.47
CA VAL A 189 9.10 -11.53 10.66
C VAL A 189 8.36 -10.46 11.49
N THR A 190 7.52 -9.66 10.84
CA THR A 190 6.75 -8.57 11.46
C THR A 190 5.46 -8.33 10.72
N ASN A 191 4.46 -7.78 11.40
CA ASN A 191 3.18 -7.41 10.80
C ASN A 191 3.37 -6.41 9.65
N ARG A 192 2.81 -6.77 8.50
CA ARG A 192 2.88 -6.02 7.24
C ARG A 192 1.49 -5.68 6.69
N GLY A 193 0.44 -6.20 7.31
CA GLY A 193 -0.95 -6.08 6.91
C GLY A 193 -1.42 -7.19 5.97
N GLY A 194 -2.72 -7.45 5.99
CA GLY A 194 -3.34 -8.56 5.25
C GLY A 194 -3.04 -8.56 3.75
N GLY A 195 -2.84 -7.39 3.14
CA GLY A 195 -2.44 -7.29 1.74
C GLY A 195 -1.04 -7.83 1.46
N ALA A 196 -0.09 -7.66 2.38
CA ALA A 196 1.25 -8.24 2.26
C ALA A 196 1.18 -9.75 2.42
N ALA A 197 0.43 -10.25 3.40
CA ALA A 197 0.21 -11.66 3.60
C ALA A 197 -0.40 -12.34 2.36
N LEU A 198 -1.42 -11.72 1.76
CA LEU A 198 -2.01 -12.24 0.52
C LEU A 198 -1.04 -12.20 -0.66
N ARG A 199 -0.22 -11.15 -0.83
CA ARG A 199 0.81 -11.14 -1.89
C ARG A 199 1.81 -12.28 -1.74
N THR A 200 2.25 -12.55 -0.50
CA THR A 200 3.12 -13.69 -0.20
C THR A 200 2.42 -15.01 -0.56
N GLY A 201 1.18 -15.21 -0.12
CA GLY A 201 0.40 -16.39 -0.45
C GLY A 201 0.20 -16.56 -1.95
N TYR A 202 -0.23 -15.53 -2.66
CA TYR A 202 -0.41 -15.58 -4.13
C TYR A 202 0.88 -15.93 -4.87
N ARG A 203 2.01 -15.32 -4.47
CA ARG A 203 3.31 -15.64 -5.08
C ARG A 203 3.68 -17.09 -4.88
N LEU A 204 3.50 -17.63 -3.67
CA LEU A 204 3.74 -19.05 -3.38
C LEU A 204 2.85 -19.95 -4.23
N MET A 205 1.57 -19.60 -4.43
CA MET A 205 0.64 -20.40 -5.22
C MET A 205 0.96 -20.36 -6.72
N VAL A 206 1.35 -19.20 -7.25
CA VAL A 206 1.82 -19.10 -8.65
C VAL A 206 3.04 -19.99 -8.89
N GLU A 207 3.99 -20.02 -7.97
CA GLU A 207 5.21 -20.83 -8.12
C GLU A 207 4.99 -22.32 -7.86
N SER A 208 4.01 -22.66 -7.01
CA SER A 208 3.66 -24.05 -6.73
C SER A 208 2.84 -24.73 -7.84
N GLY A 209 2.34 -23.95 -8.80
CA GLY A 209 1.52 -24.46 -9.88
C GLY A 209 0.10 -24.86 -9.48
N ALA A 210 -0.44 -24.27 -8.41
CA ALA A 210 -1.86 -24.39 -8.06
C ALA A 210 -2.72 -23.85 -9.20
N GLU A 211 -3.83 -24.50 -9.53
CA GLU A 211 -4.73 -24.03 -10.58
C GLU A 211 -5.65 -22.92 -10.11
N VAL A 212 -6.26 -23.11 -8.95
CA VAL A 212 -7.19 -22.14 -8.33
C VAL A 212 -6.73 -21.84 -6.91
N VAL A 213 -6.78 -20.55 -6.56
CA VAL A 213 -6.52 -20.05 -5.21
C VAL A 213 -7.81 -19.53 -4.63
N VAL A 214 -8.19 -20.02 -3.46
CA VAL A 214 -9.25 -19.46 -2.64
C VAL A 214 -8.65 -18.64 -1.52
N THR A 215 -9.19 -17.47 -1.25
CA THR A 215 -8.84 -16.67 -0.06
C THR A 215 -10.03 -16.48 0.85
N LEU A 216 -9.81 -16.58 2.15
CA LEU A 216 -10.78 -16.25 3.19
C LEU A 216 -10.06 -15.72 4.43
N ASP A 217 -10.80 -15.01 5.30
CA ASP A 217 -10.23 -14.40 6.50
C ASP A 217 -10.12 -15.43 7.65
N ALA A 218 -9.13 -15.26 8.54
CA ALA A 218 -8.83 -16.16 9.66
C ALA A 218 -9.80 -16.02 10.85
N ASP A 219 -10.80 -15.13 10.77
CA ASP A 219 -11.64 -14.74 11.91
C ASP A 219 -12.97 -15.52 12.03
N GLY A 220 -13.15 -16.49 11.14
CA GLY A 220 -14.33 -17.36 11.13
C GLY A 220 -15.63 -16.70 10.63
N GLN A 221 -15.53 -15.52 10.00
CA GLN A 221 -16.72 -14.84 9.45
C GLN A 221 -17.20 -15.47 8.13
N HIS A 222 -16.34 -16.14 7.38
CA HIS A 222 -16.68 -16.79 6.12
C HIS A 222 -17.00 -18.27 6.33
N ARG A 223 -17.98 -18.76 5.65
CA ARG A 223 -18.41 -20.17 5.70
C ARG A 223 -17.64 -21.00 4.69
N PRO A 224 -16.81 -21.96 5.15
CA PRO A 224 -16.04 -22.83 4.24
C PRO A 224 -16.92 -23.75 3.37
N ASP A 225 -18.12 -24.11 3.84
CA ASP A 225 -19.09 -24.94 3.08
C ASP A 225 -19.68 -24.21 1.85
N GLU A 226 -19.54 -22.89 1.76
CA GLU A 226 -19.91 -22.11 0.58
C GLU A 226 -18.79 -21.99 -0.46
N MET A 227 -17.60 -22.56 -0.19
CA MET A 227 -16.42 -22.47 -1.07
C MET A 227 -16.69 -23.01 -2.48
N GLU A 228 -17.47 -24.06 -2.58
CA GLU A 228 -17.83 -24.67 -3.86
C GLU A 228 -18.48 -23.68 -4.82
N ARG A 229 -19.34 -22.78 -4.31
CA ARG A 229 -20.00 -21.74 -5.13
C ARG A 229 -18.99 -20.78 -5.79
N LEU A 230 -17.87 -20.53 -5.11
CA LEU A 230 -16.80 -19.67 -5.63
C LEU A 230 -15.87 -20.44 -6.59
N VAL A 231 -15.52 -21.67 -6.23
CA VAL A 231 -14.53 -22.48 -6.97
C VAL A 231 -15.10 -22.99 -8.28
N LYS A 232 -16.36 -23.44 -8.29
CA LYS A 232 -16.99 -24.05 -9.45
C LYS A 232 -16.91 -23.21 -10.72
N PRO A 233 -17.35 -21.94 -10.77
CA PRO A 233 -17.30 -21.14 -12.01
C PRO A 233 -15.87 -20.88 -12.51
N VAL A 234 -14.87 -20.94 -11.61
CA VAL A 234 -13.45 -20.79 -11.99
C VAL A 234 -12.91 -22.09 -12.57
N LEU A 235 -13.19 -23.25 -11.97
CA LEU A 235 -12.77 -24.55 -12.48
C LEU A 235 -13.43 -24.86 -13.83
N ASP A 236 -14.73 -24.58 -13.98
CA ASP A 236 -15.49 -24.79 -15.22
C ASP A 236 -15.04 -23.83 -16.35
N GLY A 237 -14.18 -22.83 -16.04
CA GLY A 237 -13.65 -21.90 -17.03
C GLY A 237 -14.64 -20.80 -17.46
N GLU A 238 -15.73 -20.61 -16.73
CA GLU A 238 -16.70 -19.56 -16.99
C GLU A 238 -16.13 -18.17 -16.70
N VAL A 239 -15.32 -18.05 -15.60
CA VAL A 239 -14.63 -16.84 -15.18
C VAL A 239 -13.24 -17.17 -14.64
N ASP A 240 -12.40 -16.17 -14.51
CA ASP A 240 -11.09 -16.27 -13.86
C ASP A 240 -11.12 -15.84 -12.40
N VAL A 241 -12.14 -15.07 -12.00
CA VAL A 241 -12.33 -14.60 -10.62
C VAL A 241 -13.80 -14.76 -10.22
N ALA A 242 -14.04 -15.47 -9.12
CA ALA A 242 -15.33 -15.49 -8.44
C ALA A 242 -15.19 -14.78 -7.09
N HIS A 243 -15.94 -13.70 -6.89
CA HIS A 243 -15.85 -12.85 -5.70
C HIS A 243 -17.11 -13.00 -4.84
N GLY A 244 -16.94 -13.31 -3.55
CA GLY A 244 -18.06 -13.45 -2.65
C GLY A 244 -18.71 -12.11 -2.34
N SER A 245 -20.03 -12.03 -2.48
CA SER A 245 -20.82 -10.85 -2.14
C SER A 245 -21.80 -11.15 -1.01
N ARG A 246 -21.66 -10.46 0.12
CA ARG A 246 -22.62 -10.49 1.22
C ARG A 246 -23.90 -9.74 0.88
N VAL A 247 -23.84 -8.84 -0.09
CA VAL A 247 -25.02 -8.06 -0.54
C VAL A 247 -25.93 -8.92 -1.38
N LEU A 248 -25.40 -9.84 -2.17
CA LEU A 248 -26.18 -10.85 -2.91
C LEU A 248 -26.63 -12.00 -2.01
N GLY A 249 -25.86 -12.30 -0.95
CA GLY A 249 -26.16 -13.35 0.01
C GLY A 249 -26.71 -12.84 1.31
N HIS A 250 -26.04 -13.17 2.42
CA HIS A 250 -26.46 -12.77 3.77
C HIS A 250 -25.29 -12.21 4.59
N ALA A 251 -25.60 -11.26 5.46
CA ALA A 251 -24.65 -10.79 6.48
C ALA A 251 -25.42 -10.47 7.78
N ASP A 252 -24.83 -10.83 8.91
CA ASP A 252 -25.33 -10.39 10.21
C ASP A 252 -25.18 -8.87 10.35
N ARG A 253 -26.31 -8.17 10.34
CA ARG A 253 -26.39 -6.71 10.31
C ARG A 253 -26.37 -6.15 11.73
N ASN A 254 -25.19 -5.79 12.23
CA ASN A 254 -25.07 -5.29 13.61
C ASN A 254 -24.79 -3.78 13.73
N HIS A 255 -24.45 -3.09 12.62
CA HIS A 255 -24.10 -1.66 12.69
C HIS A 255 -24.52 -0.89 11.43
N PHE A 256 -25.54 -0.06 11.54
CA PHE A 256 -26.06 0.79 10.46
C PHE A 256 -24.99 1.66 9.77
N ALA A 257 -24.05 2.25 10.53
CA ALA A 257 -22.97 3.05 9.95
C ALA A 257 -22.02 2.23 9.05
N ARG A 258 -21.79 0.95 9.34
CA ARG A 258 -20.99 0.04 8.53
C ARG A 258 -21.71 -0.30 7.22
N GLU A 259 -23.01 -0.51 7.28
CA GLU A 259 -23.83 -0.80 6.09
C GLU A 259 -23.84 0.39 5.12
N LEU A 260 -24.06 1.60 5.64
CA LEU A 260 -23.97 2.82 4.84
C LEU A 260 -22.58 2.95 4.17
N GLY A 261 -21.51 2.64 4.90
CA GLY A 261 -20.15 2.63 4.35
C GLY A 261 -20.00 1.62 3.20
N ILE A 262 -20.50 0.40 3.36
CA ILE A 262 -20.46 -0.64 2.31
C ILE A 262 -21.19 -0.15 1.06
N VAL A 263 -22.42 0.34 1.19
CA VAL A 263 -23.21 0.86 0.07
C VAL A 263 -22.50 2.04 -0.62
N PHE A 264 -21.95 2.96 0.17
CA PHE A 264 -21.22 4.11 -0.39
C PHE A 264 -20.00 3.67 -1.20
N PHE A 265 -19.16 2.78 -0.66
CA PHE A 265 -17.95 2.35 -1.34
C PHE A 265 -18.22 1.45 -2.55
N ASN A 266 -19.24 0.59 -2.49
CA ASN A 266 -19.68 -0.20 -3.63
C ASN A 266 -20.14 0.72 -4.79
N ARG A 267 -20.92 1.77 -4.49
CA ARG A 267 -21.33 2.76 -5.48
C ARG A 267 -20.15 3.55 -6.04
N LEU A 268 -19.19 3.93 -5.18
CA LEU A 268 -17.99 4.64 -5.60
C LEU A 268 -17.14 3.78 -6.55
N VAL A 269 -16.91 2.51 -6.21
CA VAL A 269 -16.16 1.58 -7.08
C VAL A 269 -16.93 1.37 -8.37
N SER A 270 -18.25 1.11 -8.31
CA SER A 270 -19.08 0.93 -9.50
C SER A 270 -19.05 2.14 -10.43
N PHE A 271 -19.11 3.35 -9.86
CA PHE A 271 -19.05 4.60 -10.64
C PHE A 271 -17.71 4.78 -11.34
N ILE A 272 -16.61 4.57 -10.61
CA ILE A 272 -15.25 4.75 -11.12
C ILE A 272 -14.94 3.70 -12.19
N THR A 273 -15.27 2.45 -11.94
CA THR A 273 -14.96 1.32 -12.84
C THR A 273 -15.97 1.17 -13.98
N ARG A 274 -17.11 1.85 -13.92
CA ARG A 274 -18.26 1.68 -14.83
C ARG A 274 -18.78 0.22 -14.89
N THR A 275 -18.55 -0.54 -13.83
CA THR A 275 -18.97 -1.93 -13.68
C THR A 275 -19.80 -2.04 -12.41
N HIS A 276 -20.93 -2.74 -12.47
CA HIS A 276 -21.76 -2.95 -11.29
C HIS A 276 -21.04 -3.87 -10.31
N VAL A 277 -20.69 -3.34 -9.12
CA VAL A 277 -20.03 -4.05 -8.03
C VAL A 277 -20.92 -4.03 -6.80
N THR A 278 -21.23 -5.21 -6.27
CA THR A 278 -22.14 -5.34 -5.11
C THR A 278 -21.38 -5.38 -3.79
N ASP A 279 -20.15 -5.93 -3.74
CA ASP A 279 -19.34 -5.99 -2.52
C ASP A 279 -17.83 -5.88 -2.77
N CYS A 280 -17.29 -4.67 -2.80
CA CYS A 280 -15.87 -4.42 -3.04
C CYS A 280 -14.96 -4.70 -1.83
N SER A 281 -15.53 -5.02 -0.67
CA SER A 281 -14.77 -5.10 0.60
C SER A 281 -14.66 -6.51 1.17
N ASN A 282 -15.17 -7.52 0.49
CA ASN A 282 -15.12 -8.90 0.92
C ASN A 282 -13.80 -9.59 0.53
N GLY A 283 -13.23 -10.38 1.44
CA GLY A 283 -11.99 -11.15 1.23
C GLY A 283 -12.18 -12.54 0.61
N TYR A 284 -13.39 -13.10 0.68
CA TYR A 284 -13.69 -14.45 0.20
C TYR A 284 -13.81 -14.48 -1.31
N ARG A 285 -12.90 -15.15 -1.97
CA ARG A 285 -12.85 -15.24 -3.44
C ARG A 285 -12.11 -16.48 -3.91
N ALA A 286 -12.46 -16.96 -5.10
CA ALA A 286 -11.67 -17.92 -5.86
C ALA A 286 -11.07 -17.24 -7.09
N VAL A 287 -9.82 -17.57 -7.40
CA VAL A 287 -9.03 -16.91 -8.45
C VAL A 287 -8.22 -17.94 -9.22
N ARG A 288 -8.29 -17.91 -10.54
CA ARG A 288 -7.37 -18.69 -11.38
C ARG A 288 -5.96 -18.17 -11.22
N THR A 289 -5.02 -19.03 -10.88
CA THR A 289 -3.65 -18.64 -10.52
C THR A 289 -2.94 -17.89 -11.64
N THR A 290 -3.24 -18.18 -12.90
CA THR A 290 -2.63 -17.55 -14.09
C THR A 290 -2.92 -16.04 -14.23
N VAL A 291 -3.97 -15.52 -13.58
CA VAL A 291 -4.27 -14.07 -13.61
C VAL A 291 -3.56 -13.30 -12.50
N LEU A 292 -3.11 -13.95 -11.43
CA LEU A 292 -2.46 -13.29 -10.30
C LEU A 292 -1.23 -12.46 -10.67
N PRO A 293 -0.31 -12.92 -11.56
CA PRO A 293 0.84 -12.12 -11.98
C PRO A 293 0.48 -10.86 -12.76
N GLN A 294 -0.73 -10.80 -13.30
CA GLN A 294 -1.21 -9.65 -14.04
C GLN A 294 -1.66 -8.51 -13.11
N LEU A 295 -1.98 -8.79 -11.84
CA LEU A 295 -2.51 -7.84 -10.89
C LEU A 295 -1.39 -7.04 -10.20
N VAL A 296 -1.58 -5.73 -10.08
CA VAL A 296 -0.65 -4.85 -9.35
C VAL A 296 -1.20 -4.56 -7.96
N LEU A 297 -0.89 -5.43 -7.01
CA LEU A 297 -1.35 -5.31 -5.62
C LEU A 297 -0.28 -4.62 -4.76
N ARG A 298 -0.64 -3.50 -4.12
CA ARG A 298 0.28 -2.67 -3.31
C ARG A 298 -0.30 -2.27 -1.96
N GLN A 299 -1.62 -2.39 -1.77
CA GLN A 299 -2.28 -2.01 -0.54
C GLN A 299 -2.01 -3.05 0.56
N GLU A 300 -1.69 -2.57 1.74
CA GLU A 300 -1.48 -3.43 2.91
C GLU A 300 -2.79 -3.68 3.67
N GLN A 301 -3.66 -2.67 3.75
CA GLN A 301 -4.89 -2.73 4.53
C GLN A 301 -6.17 -2.87 3.68
N PHE A 302 -6.23 -2.25 2.49
CA PHE A 302 -7.44 -2.20 1.65
C PHE A 302 -7.31 -3.07 0.39
N HIS A 303 -6.63 -4.20 0.53
CA HIS A 303 -6.27 -5.11 -0.56
C HIS A 303 -7.48 -5.73 -1.27
N THR A 304 -8.63 -5.87 -0.59
CA THR A 304 -9.83 -6.48 -1.18
C THR A 304 -10.40 -5.62 -2.31
N SER A 305 -10.58 -4.33 -2.08
CA SER A 305 -11.04 -3.38 -3.10
C SER A 305 -9.98 -3.14 -4.18
N GLU A 306 -8.71 -3.12 -3.81
CA GLU A 306 -7.61 -3.03 -4.78
C GLU A 306 -7.65 -4.19 -5.76
N PHE A 307 -7.79 -5.42 -5.27
CA PHE A 307 -7.87 -6.60 -6.11
C PHE A 307 -9.01 -6.50 -7.13
N MET A 308 -10.21 -6.14 -6.68
CA MET A 308 -11.37 -6.00 -7.55
C MET A 308 -11.17 -4.92 -8.62
N ILE A 309 -10.69 -3.75 -8.24
CA ILE A 309 -10.41 -2.64 -9.17
C ILE A 309 -9.35 -3.06 -10.20
N GLU A 310 -8.28 -3.71 -9.78
CA GLU A 310 -7.22 -4.19 -10.69
C GLU A 310 -7.76 -5.27 -11.66
N ALA A 311 -8.58 -6.20 -11.20
CA ALA A 311 -9.21 -7.21 -12.04
C ALA A 311 -10.10 -6.55 -13.12
N ILE A 312 -10.96 -5.62 -12.72
CA ILE A 312 -11.84 -4.88 -13.65
C ILE A 312 -11.02 -4.06 -14.67
N LYS A 313 -10.00 -3.32 -14.21
CA LYS A 313 -9.14 -2.51 -15.10
C LYS A 313 -8.44 -3.33 -16.17
N ARG A 314 -8.15 -4.58 -15.89
CA ARG A 314 -7.47 -5.49 -16.81
C ARG A 314 -8.43 -6.31 -17.65
N GLY A 315 -9.74 -6.13 -17.47
CA GLY A 315 -10.76 -6.88 -18.19
C GLY A 315 -10.74 -8.38 -17.86
N ILE A 316 -10.29 -8.75 -16.66
CA ILE A 316 -10.29 -10.15 -16.21
C ILE A 316 -11.74 -10.59 -16.01
N PRO A 317 -12.17 -11.69 -16.64
CA PRO A 317 -13.52 -12.23 -16.45
C PRO A 317 -13.80 -12.51 -14.98
N ALA A 318 -14.83 -11.87 -14.43
CA ALA A 318 -15.16 -11.98 -13.01
C ALA A 318 -16.67 -12.05 -12.79
N THR A 319 -17.07 -12.76 -11.74
CA THR A 319 -18.46 -12.81 -11.25
C THR A 319 -18.54 -12.58 -9.76
N GLU A 320 -19.69 -12.09 -9.28
CA GLU A 320 -20.00 -12.03 -7.85
C GLU A 320 -20.94 -13.15 -7.47
N VAL A 321 -20.62 -13.86 -6.37
CA VAL A 321 -21.32 -15.03 -5.90
C VAL A 321 -21.94 -14.74 -4.53
N PRO A 322 -23.21 -15.08 -4.28
CA PRO A 322 -23.83 -14.87 -2.97
C PRO A 322 -23.15 -15.75 -1.90
N ILE A 323 -22.70 -15.10 -0.82
CA ILE A 323 -22.11 -15.76 0.34
C ILE A 323 -22.71 -15.24 1.65
N THR A 324 -22.49 -15.98 2.72
CA THR A 324 -22.84 -15.60 4.08
C THR A 324 -21.62 -15.06 4.82
N VAL A 325 -21.77 -13.94 5.51
CA VAL A 325 -20.78 -13.39 6.44
C VAL A 325 -21.36 -13.39 7.83
N GLU A 326 -20.82 -14.24 8.67
CA GLU A 326 -21.26 -14.43 10.07
C GLU A 326 -20.60 -13.43 11.02
N GLN A 327 -20.96 -13.49 12.29
CA GLN A 327 -20.24 -12.78 13.33
C GLN A 327 -18.87 -13.43 13.55
N ARG A 328 -17.88 -12.60 13.91
CA ARG A 328 -16.56 -13.08 14.29
C ARG A 328 -16.67 -14.04 15.49
N LEU A 329 -15.92 -15.14 15.44
CA LEU A 329 -15.98 -16.16 16.50
C LEU A 329 -15.48 -15.61 17.84
N HIS A 330 -14.24 -15.08 17.87
CA HIS A 330 -13.62 -14.54 19.08
C HIS A 330 -12.90 -13.21 18.81
N GLY A 331 -12.72 -12.40 19.86
CA GLY A 331 -11.96 -11.15 19.81
C GLY A 331 -12.71 -9.96 19.21
N HIS A 332 -11.98 -8.85 19.01
CA HIS A 332 -12.54 -7.60 18.50
C HIS A 332 -11.92 -7.20 17.18
N SER A 333 -12.68 -6.50 16.34
CA SER A 333 -12.16 -5.98 15.08
C SER A 333 -10.98 -5.02 15.31
N LYS A 334 -9.85 -5.29 14.68
CA LYS A 334 -8.62 -4.47 14.74
C LYS A 334 -8.67 -3.25 13.82
N LYS A 335 -9.83 -2.96 13.19
CA LYS A 335 -10.01 -1.83 12.27
C LYS A 335 -10.08 -0.51 13.04
N PRO A 336 -9.45 0.58 12.54
CA PRO A 336 -9.51 1.90 13.19
C PRO A 336 -10.93 2.47 13.19
N ALA A 337 -11.12 3.60 13.93
CA ALA A 337 -12.41 4.30 14.01
C ALA A 337 -13.01 4.56 12.61
N VAL A 338 -14.32 4.41 12.48
CA VAL A 338 -15.09 4.35 11.23
C VAL A 338 -14.73 5.47 10.25
N PHE A 339 -14.60 6.71 10.72
CA PHE A 339 -14.28 7.86 9.85
C PHE A 339 -12.87 7.77 9.24
N ARG A 340 -11.86 7.49 10.07
CA ARG A 340 -10.47 7.36 9.61
C ARG A 340 -10.29 6.18 8.66
N TYR A 341 -11.00 5.09 8.94
CA TYR A 341 -11.05 3.91 8.06
C TYR A 341 -11.66 4.28 6.70
N GLY A 342 -12.78 5.00 6.70
CA GLY A 342 -13.48 5.43 5.47
C GLY A 342 -12.62 6.31 4.57
N VAL A 343 -11.93 7.31 5.13
CA VAL A 343 -11.02 8.19 4.37
C VAL A 343 -9.85 7.38 3.77
N GLY A 344 -9.27 6.46 4.56
CA GLY A 344 -8.21 5.57 4.07
C GLY A 344 -8.68 4.67 2.93
N PHE A 345 -9.89 4.12 3.04
CA PHE A 345 -10.49 3.28 2.03
C PHE A 345 -10.77 4.04 0.72
N ALA A 346 -11.36 5.24 0.80
CA ALA A 346 -11.58 6.11 -0.36
C ALA A 346 -10.26 6.45 -1.08
N ASN A 347 -9.23 6.82 -0.31
CA ASN A 347 -7.90 7.12 -0.85
C ASN A 347 -7.27 5.89 -1.54
N ALA A 348 -7.44 4.69 -0.97
CA ALA A 348 -6.97 3.45 -1.57
C ALA A 348 -7.66 3.18 -2.93
N ILE A 349 -8.99 3.34 -3.00
CA ILE A 349 -9.76 3.20 -4.24
C ILE A 349 -9.25 4.17 -5.32
N VAL A 350 -9.19 5.47 -4.99
CA VAL A 350 -8.76 6.50 -5.96
C VAL A 350 -7.32 6.25 -6.43
N ARG A 351 -6.39 5.96 -5.51
CA ARG A 351 -5.00 5.66 -5.87
C ARG A 351 -4.86 4.42 -6.73
N THR A 352 -5.66 3.39 -6.49
CA THR A 352 -5.65 2.17 -7.30
C THR A 352 -6.18 2.44 -8.69
N TRP A 353 -7.23 3.25 -8.82
CA TRP A 353 -7.78 3.62 -10.10
C TRP A 353 -6.85 4.48 -10.95
N LEU A 354 -6.18 5.47 -10.34
CA LEU A 354 -5.29 6.41 -11.02
C LEU A 354 -3.92 5.83 -11.40
N ARG A 355 -3.56 4.65 -10.95
CA ARG A 355 -2.38 3.91 -11.39
C ARG A 355 -2.58 3.34 -12.78
#